data_551766e55921c3d598278f7a78adef04
#
_entry.id   551766e55921c3d598278f7a78adef04
#
_cell.length_a   1.000
_cell.length_b   1.000
_cell.length_c   1.000
_cell.angle_alpha   90.00
_cell.angle_beta   90.00
_cell.angle_gamma   90.00
#
_symmetry.space_group_name_H-M   'P 1'
#
loop_
_entity.id
_entity.type
_entity.pdbx_description
1 polymer ?
#
loop_
_entity_poly.entity_id
_entity_poly.type
_entity_poly.pdbx_seq_one_letter_code
_entity_poly.pdbx_strand_id
1 'polypeptide(L)'
;MKKEIQFSLVYRDMWQSSGRYVPRKDQLARVAPVIIDMGCFDRVETNGGASEQVNLLYGENPNQAVRTFCKPFNEAGIKTHMLDRGLNALRMNPVPADVRQLMYKVKHAQGTDITRIFCGLNDPRNIIPSIKWAKEAGMTAQATMCITYSKVHNAEYYINLAEQLIAGGAQEICLKDMAGIGRPHMLGVIVAAIKEKHPDIIIQYHGHTGPGFSVASMLEIAKAGGDVFDVAIEPLSWGKVHPDVITIQAMMRDAGFLVKDINMKAYMEARKLTQEFIDDFLGYWIDPKNALMTSLLVGCGLPGGMMGSLMADLKGMHAAINANLKKKGEKELSEDELLVQLFDEVQRIWPMLGTPCLVTPFSQYVKNAALMNLFSRSMGEKDFTRMDPAMWGMILGKSGKLPGELAPEIIELAKEKGFEFYTDDPQKLYPNELPRFIKEMKELGWDRGQDDEELFEFAMHEKQYREYKSGLAKEQFNKDLAERMLKAGKP
;
A
#
# COMPACT_ATOMS: atom_id res chain seq x y z
N MET A 1 17.88 -17.29 26.17
CA MET A 1 17.91 -15.80 26.18
C MET A 1 16.53 -15.32 25.78
N LYS A 2 16.04 -14.19 26.33
CA LYS A 2 14.79 -13.59 25.89
C LYS A 2 14.99 -13.08 24.45
N LYS A 3 13.99 -13.29 23.56
CA LYS A 3 14.06 -12.80 22.19
C LYS A 3 13.93 -11.28 22.18
N GLU A 4 14.76 -10.61 21.39
CA GLU A 4 14.67 -9.18 21.08
C GLU A 4 13.66 -8.95 19.95
N ILE A 5 12.80 -7.96 20.14
CA ILE A 5 11.84 -7.48 19.15
C ILE A 5 12.29 -6.10 18.65
N GLN A 6 12.30 -5.93 17.35
CA GLN A 6 12.63 -4.68 16.68
C GLN A 6 11.36 -3.93 16.25
N PHE A 7 11.43 -2.59 16.29
CA PHE A 7 10.36 -1.75 15.78
C PHE A 7 10.76 -1.02 14.51
N SER A 8 9.81 -0.95 13.59
CA SER A 8 9.88 -0.18 12.35
C SER A 8 8.82 0.90 12.36
N LEU A 9 9.23 2.18 12.30
CA LEU A 9 8.29 3.29 12.16
C LEU A 9 7.83 3.39 10.71
N VAL A 10 6.54 3.22 10.46
CA VAL A 10 5.96 3.37 9.12
C VAL A 10 5.62 4.84 8.81
N TYR A 11 6.62 5.72 8.87
CA TYR A 11 6.41 7.17 8.79
C TYR A 11 5.72 7.60 7.49
N ARG A 12 6.12 7.04 6.34
CA ARG A 12 5.47 7.30 5.07
C ARG A 12 4.01 6.79 5.07
N ASP A 13 3.79 5.54 5.54
CA ASP A 13 2.48 4.91 5.46
C ASP A 13 1.46 5.53 6.43
N MET A 14 1.89 5.95 7.63
CA MET A 14 0.98 6.58 8.60
C MET A 14 0.34 7.85 8.04
N TRP A 15 1.06 8.64 7.24
CA TRP A 15 0.52 9.79 6.55
C TRP A 15 -0.42 9.40 5.41
N GLN A 16 -0.02 8.45 4.56
CA GLN A 16 -0.86 8.00 3.43
C GLN A 16 -2.13 7.28 3.88
N SER A 17 -2.11 6.61 5.03
CA SER A 17 -3.27 5.94 5.59
C SER A 17 -4.22 6.88 6.33
N SER A 18 -3.70 7.97 6.89
CA SER A 18 -4.50 9.02 7.55
C SER A 18 -5.14 9.96 6.53
N GLY A 19 -4.42 10.27 5.47
CA GLY A 19 -4.83 11.18 4.41
C GLY A 19 -4.35 10.69 3.05
N ARG A 20 -4.02 11.60 2.17
CA ARG A 20 -3.45 11.30 0.85
C ARG A 20 -2.00 11.75 0.73
N TYR A 21 -1.66 12.77 1.51
CA TYR A 21 -0.44 13.54 1.35
C TYR A 21 0.57 13.18 2.44
N VAL A 22 1.86 13.35 2.13
CA VAL A 22 2.98 13.16 3.04
C VAL A 22 3.65 14.52 3.32
N PRO A 23 4.45 14.66 4.40
CA PRO A 23 5.14 15.90 4.69
C PRO A 23 6.09 16.35 3.57
N ARG A 24 6.26 17.66 3.43
CA ARG A 24 7.25 18.27 2.55
C ARG A 24 8.67 17.98 3.00
N LYS A 25 9.63 18.16 2.11
CA LYS A 25 11.05 17.96 2.36
C LYS A 25 11.55 18.70 3.62
N ASP A 26 11.16 19.97 3.80
CA ASP A 26 11.53 20.77 4.95
C ASP A 26 10.97 20.22 6.27
N GLN A 27 9.74 19.72 6.27
CA GLN A 27 9.11 19.07 7.40
C GLN A 27 9.79 17.73 7.73
N LEU A 28 10.14 16.93 6.70
CA LEU A 28 10.89 15.67 6.86
C LEU A 28 12.28 15.92 7.48
N ALA A 29 12.99 16.96 7.04
CA ALA A 29 14.29 17.34 7.61
C ALA A 29 14.20 17.71 9.09
N ARG A 30 13.09 18.31 9.54
CA ARG A 30 12.87 18.71 10.93
C ARG A 30 12.54 17.53 11.84
N VAL A 31 11.80 16.56 11.35
CA VAL A 31 11.32 15.45 12.20
C VAL A 31 12.33 14.31 12.30
N ALA A 32 13.17 14.09 11.28
CA ALA A 32 14.11 12.96 11.25
C ALA A 32 15.03 12.88 12.48
N PRO A 33 15.72 13.96 12.93
CA PRO A 33 16.57 13.90 14.13
C PRO A 33 15.76 13.56 15.38
N VAL A 34 14.53 14.05 15.49
CA VAL A 34 13.67 13.76 16.65
C VAL A 34 13.24 12.31 16.70
N ILE A 35 12.93 11.70 15.54
CA ILE A 35 12.63 10.26 15.44
C ILE A 35 13.87 9.44 15.85
N ILE A 36 15.07 9.85 15.44
CA ILE A 36 16.33 9.19 15.84
C ILE A 36 16.50 9.25 17.36
N ASP A 37 16.27 10.42 17.94
CA ASP A 37 16.40 10.65 19.39
C ASP A 37 15.39 9.83 20.22
N MET A 38 14.31 9.32 19.63
CA MET A 38 13.40 8.39 20.30
C MET A 38 14.10 7.08 20.70
N GLY A 39 15.15 6.67 20.00
CA GLY A 39 16.04 5.57 20.35
C GLY A 39 15.45 4.15 20.23
N CYS A 40 14.19 4.03 19.86
CA CYS A 40 13.46 2.77 19.86
C CYS A 40 13.30 2.10 18.49
N PHE A 41 13.58 2.80 17.40
CA PHE A 41 13.39 2.26 16.06
C PHE A 41 14.68 1.68 15.48
N ASP A 42 14.57 0.50 14.87
CA ASP A 42 15.62 -0.15 14.10
C ASP A 42 15.47 0.14 12.60
N ARG A 43 14.24 0.48 12.20
CA ARG A 43 13.87 0.75 10.81
C ARG A 43 12.89 1.93 10.73
N VAL A 44 12.93 2.65 9.60
CA VAL A 44 11.95 3.69 9.26
C VAL A 44 11.53 3.55 7.81
N GLU A 45 10.22 3.53 7.55
CA GLU A 45 9.68 3.61 6.20
C GLU A 45 9.71 5.06 5.71
N THR A 46 10.59 5.34 4.78
CA THR A 46 10.90 6.70 4.33
C THR A 46 10.22 7.09 3.03
N ASN A 47 9.99 6.15 2.13
CA ASN A 47 9.53 6.44 0.76
C ASN A 47 8.79 5.26 0.12
N GLY A 48 8.53 5.36 -1.18
CA GLY A 48 7.74 4.39 -1.92
C GLY A 48 6.23 4.66 -1.84
N GLY A 49 5.43 3.69 -2.25
CA GLY A 49 3.98 3.88 -2.32
C GLY A 49 3.60 4.98 -3.31
N ALA A 50 3.04 6.08 -2.83
CA ALA A 50 2.68 7.25 -3.63
C ALA A 50 3.42 8.54 -3.17
N SER A 51 4.44 8.43 -2.31
CA SER A 51 5.11 9.61 -1.76
C SER A 51 5.76 10.50 -2.82
N GLU A 52 6.42 9.92 -3.81
CA GLU A 52 7.06 10.66 -4.89
C GLU A 52 6.06 11.42 -5.76
N GLN A 53 4.93 10.79 -6.05
CA GLN A 53 3.83 11.46 -6.75
C GLN A 53 3.32 12.68 -5.97
N VAL A 54 3.27 12.58 -4.64
CA VAL A 54 2.87 13.68 -3.77
C VAL A 54 3.91 14.82 -3.80
N ASN A 55 5.21 14.51 -3.74
CA ASN A 55 6.24 15.55 -3.90
C ASN A 55 6.11 16.29 -5.23
N LEU A 56 5.90 15.56 -6.33
CA LEU A 56 5.68 16.19 -7.64
C LEU A 56 4.46 17.12 -7.65
N LEU A 57 3.36 16.74 -6.95
CA LEU A 57 2.18 17.60 -6.81
C LEU A 57 2.47 18.90 -6.04
N TYR A 58 3.35 18.86 -5.03
CA TYR A 58 3.79 20.06 -4.32
C TYR A 58 4.69 20.98 -5.17
N GLY A 59 5.21 20.48 -6.27
CA GLY A 59 6.30 21.12 -7.02
C GLY A 59 7.65 20.94 -6.34
N GLU A 60 7.82 19.88 -5.55
CA GLU A 60 9.08 19.45 -4.95
C GLU A 60 9.73 18.34 -5.75
N ASN A 61 11.07 18.33 -5.76
CA ASN A 61 11.83 17.22 -6.34
C ASN A 61 11.81 16.03 -5.40
N PRO A 62 11.20 14.88 -5.78
CA PRO A 62 11.10 13.71 -4.93
C PRO A 62 12.46 13.11 -4.58
N ASN A 63 13.45 13.18 -5.47
CA ASN A 63 14.80 12.67 -5.25
C ASN A 63 15.47 13.39 -4.07
N GLN A 64 15.31 14.71 -4.00
CA GLN A 64 15.82 15.50 -2.89
C GLN A 64 15.08 15.19 -1.58
N ALA A 65 13.75 14.96 -1.64
CA ALA A 65 12.97 14.62 -0.45
C ALA A 65 13.42 13.27 0.14
N VAL A 66 13.60 12.25 -0.70
CA VAL A 66 14.10 10.92 -0.27
C VAL A 66 15.49 11.02 0.32
N ARG A 67 16.44 11.66 -0.35
CA ARG A 67 17.81 11.86 0.17
C ARG A 67 17.82 12.59 1.50
N THR A 68 17.02 13.66 1.64
CA THR A 68 16.93 14.45 2.85
C THR A 68 16.43 13.65 4.03
N PHE A 69 15.46 12.76 3.80
CA PHE A 69 14.86 11.97 4.86
C PHE A 69 15.66 10.69 5.19
N CYS A 70 16.24 10.02 4.19
CA CYS A 70 17.02 8.79 4.42
C CYS A 70 18.38 9.05 5.11
N LYS A 71 19.08 10.11 4.70
CA LYS A 71 20.47 10.37 5.14
C LYS A 71 20.64 10.38 6.66
N PRO A 72 19.86 11.10 7.48
CA PRO A 72 20.04 11.12 8.93
C PRO A 72 19.90 9.74 9.58
N PHE A 73 18.95 8.92 9.09
CA PHE A 73 18.75 7.56 9.60
C PHE A 73 19.92 6.65 9.27
N ASN A 74 20.43 6.70 8.03
CA ASN A 74 21.61 5.93 7.65
C ASN A 74 22.84 6.29 8.49
N GLU A 75 23.07 7.60 8.74
CA GLU A 75 24.15 8.09 9.60
C GLU A 75 24.01 7.61 11.05
N ALA A 76 22.77 7.45 11.53
CA ALA A 76 22.46 6.90 12.85
C ALA A 76 22.43 5.36 12.91
N GLY A 77 22.67 4.66 11.79
CA GLY A 77 22.63 3.19 11.72
C GLY A 77 21.21 2.60 11.73
N ILE A 78 20.19 3.43 11.53
CA ILE A 78 18.78 3.00 11.42
C ILE A 78 18.49 2.67 9.95
N LYS A 79 17.94 1.48 9.68
CA LYS A 79 17.65 1.04 8.32
C LYS A 79 16.43 1.76 7.75
N THR A 80 16.56 2.25 6.54
CA THR A 80 15.46 2.86 5.80
C THR A 80 14.81 1.85 4.86
N HIS A 81 13.51 1.98 4.67
CA HIS A 81 12.82 1.09 3.72
C HIS A 81 11.72 1.80 2.91
N MET A 82 11.43 1.21 1.76
CA MET A 82 10.42 1.68 0.82
C MET A 82 9.36 0.62 0.53
N LEU A 83 8.16 1.07 0.12
CA LEU A 83 7.12 0.19 -0.40
C LEU A 83 7.17 0.13 -1.93
N ASP A 84 7.20 -1.10 -2.46
CA ASP A 84 7.27 -1.44 -3.88
C ASP A 84 6.17 -2.45 -4.26
N ARG A 85 5.44 -2.19 -5.35
CA ARG A 85 4.31 -3.02 -5.81
C ARG A 85 4.75 -4.07 -6.85
N GLY A 86 5.96 -4.60 -6.77
CA GLY A 86 6.46 -5.63 -7.68
C GLY A 86 6.32 -5.22 -9.16
N LEU A 87 5.52 -5.94 -9.96
CA LEU A 87 5.31 -5.61 -11.38
C LEU A 87 4.89 -4.15 -11.62
N ASN A 88 4.16 -3.56 -10.69
CA ASN A 88 3.67 -2.19 -10.80
C ASN A 88 4.64 -1.15 -10.20
N ALA A 89 5.69 -1.57 -9.51
CA ALA A 89 6.66 -0.67 -8.85
C ALA A 89 5.96 0.44 -8.03
N LEU A 90 6.07 1.70 -8.41
CA LEU A 90 5.42 2.83 -7.74
C LEU A 90 4.13 3.30 -8.45
N ARG A 91 3.73 2.63 -9.54
CA ARG A 91 2.50 2.94 -10.29
C ARG A 91 1.31 2.07 -9.85
N MET A 92 0.14 2.40 -10.39
CA MET A 92 -1.07 1.57 -10.30
C MET A 92 -1.13 0.50 -11.40
N ASN A 93 -0.38 0.70 -12.49
CA ASN A 93 -0.30 -0.19 -13.66
C ASN A 93 1.10 -0.81 -13.76
N PRO A 94 1.25 -1.93 -14.46
CA PRO A 94 2.54 -2.57 -14.69
C PRO A 94 3.60 -1.64 -15.29
N VAL A 95 4.85 -1.86 -14.92
CA VAL A 95 6.02 -1.04 -15.29
C VAL A 95 7.02 -1.88 -16.08
N PRO A 96 7.62 -1.36 -17.17
CA PRO A 96 8.69 -2.02 -17.90
C PRO A 96 9.85 -2.47 -17.02
N ALA A 97 10.49 -3.57 -17.39
CA ALA A 97 11.58 -4.17 -16.61
C ALA A 97 12.76 -3.23 -16.41
N ASP A 98 13.17 -2.50 -17.45
CA ASP A 98 14.29 -1.54 -17.40
C ASP A 98 14.02 -0.38 -16.42
N VAL A 99 12.80 0.14 -16.38
CA VAL A 99 12.40 1.20 -15.42
C VAL A 99 12.41 0.68 -14.00
N ARG A 100 11.94 -0.56 -13.76
CA ARG A 100 11.99 -1.21 -12.43
C ARG A 100 13.43 -1.45 -11.97
N GLN A 101 14.33 -1.89 -12.87
CA GLN A 101 15.75 -2.06 -12.57
C GLN A 101 16.41 -0.73 -12.20
N LEU A 102 16.10 0.33 -12.93
CA LEU A 102 16.60 1.67 -12.64
C LEU A 102 16.11 2.15 -11.26
N MET A 103 14.84 1.88 -10.90
CA MET A 103 14.28 2.24 -9.60
C MET A 103 15.16 1.77 -8.44
N TYR A 104 15.55 0.49 -8.43
CA TYR A 104 16.35 -0.06 -7.32
C TYR A 104 17.72 0.62 -7.21
N LYS A 105 18.38 0.87 -8.32
CA LYS A 105 19.68 1.57 -8.35
C LYS A 105 19.55 2.99 -7.80
N VAL A 106 18.56 3.74 -8.28
CA VAL A 106 18.30 5.12 -7.83
C VAL A 106 17.95 5.15 -6.34
N LYS A 107 17.03 4.30 -5.89
CA LYS A 107 16.61 4.31 -4.48
C LYS A 107 17.72 3.88 -3.52
N HIS A 108 18.54 2.91 -3.89
CA HIS A 108 19.74 2.57 -3.12
C HIS A 108 20.73 3.75 -3.04
N ALA A 109 21.02 4.40 -4.17
CA ALA A 109 21.90 5.58 -4.22
C ALA A 109 21.34 6.79 -3.41
N GLN A 110 20.03 6.83 -3.19
CA GLN A 110 19.35 7.83 -2.37
C GLN A 110 19.35 7.48 -0.86
N GLY A 111 19.85 6.31 -0.48
CA GLY A 111 19.97 5.85 0.89
C GLY A 111 18.84 4.95 1.37
N THR A 112 18.08 4.33 0.46
CA THR A 112 17.08 3.31 0.84
C THR A 112 17.74 1.94 0.97
N ASP A 113 17.73 1.36 2.17
CA ASP A 113 18.41 0.07 2.47
C ASP A 113 17.57 -1.14 2.07
N ILE A 114 16.25 -1.10 2.31
CA ILE A 114 15.35 -2.25 2.17
C ILE A 114 14.23 -1.89 1.20
N THR A 115 13.92 -2.77 0.26
CA THR A 115 12.71 -2.67 -0.54
C THR A 115 11.70 -3.73 -0.13
N ARG A 116 10.49 -3.29 0.25
CA ARG A 116 9.34 -4.13 0.59
C ARG A 116 8.52 -4.38 -0.67
N ILE A 117 8.75 -5.54 -1.29
CA ILE A 117 8.20 -5.91 -2.60
C ILE A 117 6.93 -6.72 -2.41
N PHE A 118 5.77 -6.22 -2.83
CA PHE A 118 4.52 -6.97 -2.78
C PHE A 118 3.85 -7.10 -4.16
N CYS A 119 3.03 -8.11 -4.30
CA CYS A 119 2.10 -8.26 -5.41
C CYS A 119 0.70 -8.52 -4.85
N GLY A 120 -0.29 -7.72 -5.24
CA GLY A 120 -1.66 -7.90 -4.76
C GLY A 120 -2.33 -9.18 -5.24
N LEU A 121 -1.72 -9.93 -6.15
CA LEU A 121 -2.13 -11.29 -6.53
C LEU A 121 -1.32 -12.38 -5.81
N ASN A 122 -0.32 -11.98 -5.01
CA ASN A 122 0.66 -12.90 -4.42
C ASN A 122 1.35 -13.81 -5.46
N ASP A 123 1.49 -13.33 -6.70
CA ASP A 123 2.15 -14.07 -7.76
C ASP A 123 3.67 -13.94 -7.67
N PRO A 124 4.42 -15.03 -7.39
CA PRO A 124 5.88 -14.97 -7.27
C PRO A 124 6.58 -14.47 -8.54
N ARG A 125 5.99 -14.66 -9.73
CA ARG A 125 6.53 -14.17 -11.02
C ARG A 125 6.66 -12.65 -11.04
N ASN A 126 5.80 -11.93 -10.31
CA ASN A 126 5.83 -10.48 -10.18
C ASN A 126 6.83 -9.98 -9.12
N ILE A 127 7.21 -10.85 -8.16
CA ILE A 127 8.05 -10.51 -7.01
C ILE A 127 9.51 -10.94 -7.23
N ILE A 128 9.75 -12.17 -7.70
CA ILE A 128 11.09 -12.76 -7.81
C ILE A 128 12.04 -11.94 -8.71
N PRO A 129 11.63 -11.41 -9.88
CA PRO A 129 12.51 -10.53 -10.65
C PRO A 129 12.93 -9.29 -9.88
N SER A 130 12.02 -8.67 -9.12
CA SER A 130 12.32 -7.53 -8.24
C SER A 130 13.30 -7.87 -7.14
N ILE A 131 13.19 -9.06 -6.51
CA ILE A 131 14.15 -9.55 -5.52
C ILE A 131 15.56 -9.57 -6.11
N LYS A 132 15.71 -10.13 -7.31
CA LYS A 132 17.00 -10.20 -8.01
C LYS A 132 17.57 -8.79 -8.25
N TRP A 133 16.79 -7.91 -8.85
CA TRP A 133 17.24 -6.55 -9.21
C TRP A 133 17.54 -5.68 -7.99
N ALA A 134 16.77 -5.82 -6.91
CA ALA A 134 17.04 -5.14 -5.64
C ALA A 134 18.40 -5.57 -5.05
N LYS A 135 18.67 -6.87 -5.02
CA LYS A 135 19.97 -7.42 -4.54
C LYS A 135 21.13 -6.98 -5.42
N GLU A 136 20.97 -6.98 -6.74
CA GLU A 136 21.97 -6.48 -7.69
C GLU A 136 22.27 -4.99 -7.49
N ALA A 137 21.28 -4.21 -7.05
CA ALA A 137 21.45 -2.81 -6.70
C ALA A 137 22.05 -2.58 -5.30
N GLY A 138 22.22 -3.61 -4.48
CA GLY A 138 22.77 -3.51 -3.12
C GLY A 138 21.71 -3.37 -2.02
N MET A 139 20.43 -3.44 -2.33
CA MET A 139 19.35 -3.36 -1.37
C MET A 139 19.03 -4.72 -0.73
N THR A 140 18.53 -4.71 0.49
CA THR A 140 17.87 -5.88 1.08
C THR A 140 16.51 -6.09 0.45
N ALA A 141 16.28 -7.27 -0.13
CA ALA A 141 15.00 -7.63 -0.73
C ALA A 141 14.08 -8.28 0.31
N GLN A 142 13.07 -7.55 0.77
CA GLN A 142 12.01 -8.03 1.65
C GLN A 142 10.81 -8.44 0.79
N ALA A 143 10.63 -9.75 0.59
CA ALA A 143 9.47 -10.26 -0.14
C ALA A 143 8.22 -10.25 0.75
N THR A 144 7.10 -9.86 0.17
CA THR A 144 5.91 -9.54 0.95
C THR A 144 4.72 -10.39 0.52
N MET A 145 4.08 -11.02 1.48
CA MET A 145 2.82 -11.73 1.32
C MET A 145 1.66 -10.81 1.71
N CYS A 146 0.78 -10.51 0.76
CA CYS A 146 -0.46 -9.78 1.04
C CYS A 146 -1.42 -10.68 1.81
N ILE A 147 -1.73 -10.31 3.05
CA ILE A 147 -2.58 -11.09 3.93
C ILE A 147 -4.05 -10.75 3.70
N THR A 148 -4.85 -11.78 3.51
CA THR A 148 -6.30 -11.75 3.55
C THR A 148 -6.81 -13.07 4.12
N TYR A 149 -8.11 -13.24 4.23
CA TYR A 149 -8.73 -14.45 4.77
C TYR A 149 -9.85 -14.94 3.87
N SER A 150 -9.71 -16.14 3.33
CA SER A 150 -10.71 -16.81 2.49
C SER A 150 -10.47 -18.32 2.49
N LYS A 151 -11.29 -19.08 1.74
CA LYS A 151 -11.05 -20.52 1.53
C LYS A 151 -9.72 -20.80 0.82
N VAL A 152 -9.25 -19.88 -0.03
CA VAL A 152 -7.95 -19.97 -0.73
C VAL A 152 -6.82 -19.54 0.19
N HIS A 153 -6.99 -18.40 0.86
CA HIS A 153 -5.96 -17.76 1.69
C HIS A 153 -5.98 -18.33 3.11
N ASN A 154 -5.44 -19.53 3.26
CA ASN A 154 -5.24 -20.24 4.51
C ASN A 154 -3.75 -20.36 4.88
N ALA A 155 -3.42 -20.99 5.99
CA ALA A 155 -2.03 -21.10 6.44
C ALA A 155 -1.14 -21.85 5.44
N GLU A 156 -1.63 -22.94 4.86
CA GLU A 156 -0.89 -23.74 3.87
C GLU A 156 -0.53 -22.91 2.63
N TYR A 157 -1.49 -22.13 2.10
CA TYR A 157 -1.25 -21.22 1.00
C TYR A 157 -0.09 -20.25 1.29
N TYR A 158 -0.08 -19.61 2.46
CA TYR A 158 0.96 -18.65 2.82
C TYR A 158 2.31 -19.30 3.12
N ILE A 159 2.33 -20.48 3.73
CA ILE A 159 3.57 -21.25 3.94
C ILE A 159 4.19 -21.62 2.59
N ASN A 160 3.40 -22.13 1.64
CA ASN A 160 3.87 -22.48 0.30
C ASN A 160 4.34 -21.23 -0.48
N LEU A 161 3.68 -20.09 -0.32
CA LEU A 161 4.11 -18.83 -0.93
C LEU A 161 5.45 -18.37 -0.35
N ALA A 162 5.63 -18.43 0.97
CA ALA A 162 6.88 -18.06 1.62
C ALA A 162 8.05 -18.92 1.12
N GLU A 163 7.87 -20.24 1.00
CA GLU A 163 8.88 -21.15 0.45
C GLU A 163 9.32 -20.75 -0.97
N GLN A 164 8.36 -20.39 -1.83
CA GLN A 164 8.66 -19.95 -3.20
C GLN A 164 9.44 -18.62 -3.20
N LEU A 165 9.08 -17.68 -2.35
CA LEU A 165 9.75 -16.39 -2.25
C LEU A 165 11.17 -16.51 -1.67
N ILE A 166 11.37 -17.36 -0.66
CA ILE A 166 12.67 -17.65 -0.07
C ILE A 166 13.57 -18.36 -1.10
N ALA A 167 13.03 -19.38 -1.79
CA ALA A 167 13.74 -20.04 -2.89
C ALA A 167 14.07 -19.08 -4.05
N GLY A 168 13.24 -18.07 -4.28
CA GLY A 168 13.47 -16.98 -5.21
C GLY A 168 14.52 -15.96 -4.75
N GLY A 169 15.11 -16.15 -3.57
CA GLY A 169 16.23 -15.36 -3.05
C GLY A 169 15.84 -14.22 -2.12
N ALA A 170 14.61 -14.20 -1.59
CA ALA A 170 14.19 -13.23 -0.58
C ALA A 170 15.12 -13.32 0.66
N GLN A 171 15.54 -12.16 1.16
CA GLN A 171 16.38 -12.06 2.37
C GLN A 171 15.53 -11.89 3.63
N GLU A 172 14.32 -11.38 3.46
CA GLU A 172 13.34 -11.19 4.51
C GLU A 172 11.93 -11.48 3.98
N ILE A 173 11.01 -11.85 4.88
CA ILE A 173 9.59 -12.01 4.58
C ILE A 173 8.78 -10.99 5.38
N CYS A 174 7.86 -10.30 4.70
CA CYS A 174 6.88 -9.43 5.33
C CYS A 174 5.47 -10.00 5.21
N LEU A 175 4.76 -10.11 6.33
CA LEU A 175 3.32 -10.36 6.35
C LEU A 175 2.61 -9.02 6.32
N LYS A 176 1.97 -8.67 5.18
CA LYS A 176 1.33 -7.37 4.96
C LYS A 176 -0.18 -7.47 5.05
N ASP A 177 -0.72 -7.07 6.19
CA ASP A 177 -2.15 -7.05 6.50
C ASP A 177 -2.74 -5.63 6.34
N MET A 178 -2.99 -5.24 5.09
CA MET A 178 -3.50 -3.91 4.72
C MET A 178 -4.89 -3.61 5.29
N ALA A 179 -5.73 -4.61 5.48
CA ALA A 179 -7.08 -4.44 6.01
C ALA A 179 -7.14 -4.68 7.53
N GLY A 180 -6.09 -5.21 8.13
CA GLY A 180 -6.06 -5.59 9.53
C GLY A 180 -6.97 -6.78 9.87
N ILE A 181 -7.20 -7.67 8.89
CA ILE A 181 -8.13 -8.80 8.99
C ILE A 181 -7.45 -10.16 9.13
N GLY A 182 -6.14 -10.21 9.09
CA GLY A 182 -5.37 -11.42 9.35
C GLY A 182 -5.75 -12.01 10.70
N ARG A 183 -6.09 -13.30 10.71
CA ARG A 183 -6.49 -13.99 11.95
C ARG A 183 -5.25 -14.24 12.81
N PRO A 184 -5.18 -13.76 14.07
CA PRO A 184 -3.97 -13.81 14.89
C PRO A 184 -3.38 -15.23 15.00
N HIS A 185 -4.21 -16.22 15.30
CA HIS A 185 -3.77 -17.61 15.38
C HIS A 185 -3.19 -18.12 14.04
N MET A 186 -3.85 -17.86 12.92
CA MET A 186 -3.37 -18.26 11.60
C MET A 186 -2.01 -17.66 11.29
N LEU A 187 -1.82 -16.38 11.60
CA LEU A 187 -0.53 -15.69 11.38
C LEU A 187 0.58 -16.28 12.26
N GLY A 188 0.27 -16.64 13.52
CA GLY A 188 1.20 -17.36 14.38
C GLY A 188 1.61 -18.72 13.80
N VAL A 189 0.65 -19.51 13.29
CA VAL A 189 0.94 -20.80 12.63
C VAL A 189 1.81 -20.64 11.41
N ILE A 190 1.55 -19.63 10.55
CA ILE A 190 2.37 -19.34 9.36
C ILE A 190 3.82 -19.02 9.77
N VAL A 191 3.99 -18.13 10.75
CA VAL A 191 5.33 -17.70 11.21
C VAL A 191 6.09 -18.86 11.84
N ALA A 192 5.44 -19.67 12.70
CA ALA A 192 6.07 -20.83 13.30
C ALA A 192 6.57 -21.83 12.25
N ALA A 193 5.77 -22.14 11.23
CA ALA A 193 6.15 -23.05 10.16
C ALA A 193 7.31 -22.52 9.29
N ILE A 194 7.33 -21.20 9.02
CA ILE A 194 8.45 -20.59 8.29
C ILE A 194 9.72 -20.65 9.14
N LYS A 195 9.64 -20.28 10.42
CA LYS A 195 10.80 -20.28 11.35
C LYS A 195 11.35 -21.67 11.64
N GLU A 196 10.52 -22.70 11.62
CA GLU A 196 10.95 -24.09 11.77
C GLU A 196 11.92 -24.51 10.65
N LYS A 197 11.63 -24.10 9.41
CA LYS A 197 12.45 -24.45 8.23
C LYS A 197 13.56 -23.43 7.96
N HIS A 198 13.31 -22.17 8.25
CA HIS A 198 14.19 -21.03 7.97
C HIS A 198 14.39 -20.18 9.23
N PRO A 199 15.11 -20.68 10.26
CA PRO A 199 15.22 -20.01 11.56
C PRO A 199 15.86 -18.61 11.47
N ASP A 200 16.74 -18.39 10.51
CA ASP A 200 17.48 -17.13 10.35
C ASP A 200 16.76 -16.10 9.47
N ILE A 201 15.67 -16.48 8.76
CA ILE A 201 14.93 -15.52 7.94
C ILE A 201 14.23 -14.47 8.82
N ILE A 202 14.45 -13.20 8.54
CA ILE A 202 13.78 -12.13 9.26
C ILE A 202 12.32 -12.07 8.82
N ILE A 203 11.40 -12.09 9.80
CA ILE A 203 9.97 -11.93 9.56
C ILE A 203 9.51 -10.60 10.14
N GLN A 204 8.97 -9.75 9.27
CA GLN A 204 8.38 -8.47 9.63
C GLN A 204 6.85 -8.51 9.47
N TYR A 205 6.13 -7.94 10.41
CA TYR A 205 4.68 -7.79 10.33
C TYR A 205 4.28 -6.33 10.11
N HIS A 206 3.53 -6.10 9.04
CA HIS A 206 2.90 -4.84 8.69
C HIS A 206 1.39 -5.01 8.78
N GLY A 207 0.77 -4.56 9.85
CA GLY A 207 -0.66 -4.74 10.08
C GLY A 207 -1.35 -3.45 10.50
N HIS A 208 -2.34 -3.02 9.69
CA HIS A 208 -3.20 -1.90 10.05
C HIS A 208 -4.14 -2.28 11.19
N THR A 209 -4.52 -1.32 12.04
CA THR A 209 -5.42 -1.62 13.17
C THR A 209 -6.80 -2.01 12.71
N GLY A 210 -7.36 -1.33 11.71
CA GLY A 210 -8.61 -1.70 11.05
C GLY A 210 -9.71 -2.14 12.01
N PRO A 211 -10.09 -3.43 12.01
CA PRO A 211 -11.10 -3.99 12.91
C PRO A 211 -10.57 -4.36 14.31
N GLY A 212 -9.26 -4.21 14.58
CA GLY A 212 -8.68 -4.41 15.91
C GLY A 212 -7.83 -5.66 16.08
N PHE A 213 -7.63 -6.49 15.08
CA PHE A 213 -6.85 -7.74 15.22
C PHE A 213 -5.35 -7.53 15.31
N SER A 214 -4.81 -6.42 14.77
CA SER A 214 -3.36 -6.23 14.57
C SER A 214 -2.54 -6.37 15.85
N VAL A 215 -3.03 -5.88 16.99
CA VAL A 215 -2.34 -5.99 18.29
C VAL A 215 -2.21 -7.45 18.73
N ALA A 216 -3.29 -8.21 18.64
CA ALA A 216 -3.29 -9.63 18.92
C ALA A 216 -2.40 -10.41 17.91
N SER A 217 -2.46 -10.02 16.64
CA SER A 217 -1.60 -10.60 15.59
C SER A 217 -0.12 -10.37 15.87
N MET A 218 0.27 -9.18 16.31
CA MET A 218 1.65 -8.87 16.69
C MET A 218 2.13 -9.79 17.83
N LEU A 219 1.30 -10.01 18.83
CA LEU A 219 1.64 -10.87 19.96
C LEU A 219 1.81 -12.34 19.52
N GLU A 220 0.87 -12.87 18.74
CA GLU A 220 0.94 -14.25 18.24
C GLU A 220 2.14 -14.46 17.30
N ILE A 221 2.42 -13.50 16.42
CA ILE A 221 3.59 -13.51 15.53
C ILE A 221 4.89 -13.46 16.34
N ALA A 222 4.98 -12.61 17.37
CA ALA A 222 6.16 -12.51 18.23
C ALA A 222 6.44 -13.83 18.96
N LYS A 223 5.40 -14.46 19.54
CA LYS A 223 5.49 -15.77 20.20
C LYS A 223 5.93 -16.87 19.23
N ALA A 224 5.53 -16.79 17.97
CA ALA A 224 5.90 -17.73 16.92
C ALA A 224 7.31 -17.50 16.32
N GLY A 225 8.00 -16.44 16.74
CA GLY A 225 9.35 -16.15 16.29
C GLY A 225 9.48 -14.98 15.31
N GLY A 226 8.43 -14.15 15.12
CA GLY A 226 8.52 -12.90 14.35
C GLY A 226 9.54 -11.92 14.95
N ASP A 227 10.16 -11.08 14.13
CA ASP A 227 11.33 -10.29 14.49
C ASP A 227 11.08 -8.79 14.54
N VAL A 228 10.37 -8.24 13.55
CA VAL A 228 10.19 -6.80 13.35
C VAL A 228 8.71 -6.47 13.24
N PHE A 229 8.27 -5.40 13.91
CA PHE A 229 6.88 -4.96 13.90
C PHE A 229 6.75 -3.51 13.46
N ASP A 230 5.87 -3.30 12.50
CA ASP A 230 5.52 -1.97 12.00
C ASP A 230 4.60 -1.26 12.99
N VAL A 231 4.99 -0.07 13.41
CA VAL A 231 4.28 0.77 14.37
C VAL A 231 4.20 2.20 13.88
N ALA A 232 3.29 2.97 14.48
CA ALA A 232 3.12 4.40 14.23
C ALA A 232 3.33 5.21 15.51
N ILE A 233 3.18 6.53 15.42
CA ILE A 233 3.20 7.48 16.53
C ILE A 233 1.98 8.39 16.48
N GLU A 234 1.50 8.85 17.65
CA GLU A 234 0.47 9.88 17.71
C GLU A 234 0.90 11.17 17.01
N PRO A 235 -0.06 11.94 16.46
CA PRO A 235 -1.51 11.70 16.43
C PRO A 235 -1.98 10.81 15.27
N LEU A 236 -1.08 10.22 14.49
CA LEU A 236 -1.36 9.40 13.30
C LEU A 236 -1.17 7.90 13.57
N SER A 237 -1.51 7.45 14.78
CA SER A 237 -1.61 6.02 15.13
C SER A 237 -3.08 5.58 15.24
N TRP A 238 -3.31 4.26 15.25
CA TRP A 238 -4.64 3.63 15.38
C TRP A 238 -5.58 3.81 14.15
N GLY A 239 -6.84 3.50 14.33
CA GLY A 239 -7.85 3.61 13.27
C GLY A 239 -7.46 2.82 12.01
N LYS A 240 -7.26 3.52 10.90
CA LYS A 240 -6.82 2.93 9.62
C LYS A 240 -5.30 2.86 9.48
N VAL A 241 -4.55 3.29 10.48
CA VAL A 241 -3.10 3.29 10.51
C VAL A 241 -2.60 2.08 11.32
N HIS A 242 -1.40 2.13 11.85
CA HIS A 242 -0.78 1.10 12.67
C HIS A 242 -0.95 1.38 14.17
N PRO A 243 -0.78 0.36 15.03
CA PRO A 243 -0.75 0.56 16.46
C PRO A 243 0.38 1.52 16.87
N ASP A 244 0.16 2.23 17.98
CA ASP A 244 1.18 3.10 18.54
C ASP A 244 2.33 2.33 19.20
N VAL A 245 3.55 2.81 19.00
CA VAL A 245 4.77 2.17 19.51
C VAL A 245 4.77 2.01 21.03
N ILE A 246 4.21 2.97 21.79
CA ILE A 246 4.14 2.91 23.27
C ILE A 246 3.33 1.69 23.69
N THR A 247 2.16 1.49 23.11
CA THR A 247 1.28 0.36 23.43
C THR A 247 1.94 -0.96 23.08
N ILE A 248 2.55 -1.06 21.90
CA ILE A 248 3.18 -2.32 21.47
C ILE A 248 4.43 -2.61 22.30
N GLN A 249 5.22 -1.60 22.67
CA GLN A 249 6.34 -1.78 23.59
C GLN A 249 5.89 -2.36 24.94
N ALA A 250 4.86 -1.77 25.54
CA ALA A 250 4.32 -2.21 26.81
C ALA A 250 3.82 -3.67 26.74
N MET A 251 3.08 -4.02 25.68
CA MET A 251 2.59 -5.39 25.46
C MET A 251 3.74 -6.40 25.28
N MET A 252 4.75 -6.05 24.48
CA MET A 252 5.89 -6.96 24.24
C MET A 252 6.73 -7.18 25.51
N ARG A 253 6.90 -6.14 26.35
CA ARG A 253 7.57 -6.28 27.65
C ARG A 253 6.79 -7.17 28.62
N ASP A 254 5.49 -6.96 28.73
CA ASP A 254 4.61 -7.80 29.56
C ASP A 254 4.68 -9.27 29.12
N ALA A 255 4.71 -9.51 27.80
CA ALA A 255 4.89 -10.84 27.22
C ALA A 255 6.31 -11.43 27.40
N GLY A 256 7.25 -10.69 27.97
CA GLY A 256 8.59 -11.15 28.32
C GLY A 256 9.64 -10.96 27.23
N PHE A 257 9.37 -10.26 26.14
CA PHE A 257 10.34 -9.91 25.11
C PHE A 257 11.26 -8.76 25.52
N LEU A 258 12.44 -8.69 24.91
CA LEU A 258 13.32 -7.53 25.01
C LEU A 258 12.94 -6.52 23.92
N VAL A 259 12.77 -5.28 24.31
CA VAL A 259 12.49 -4.14 23.41
C VAL A 259 13.25 -2.92 23.90
N LYS A 260 13.71 -2.09 22.98
CA LYS A 260 14.42 -0.83 23.29
C LYS A 260 13.53 0.13 24.09
N ASP A 261 14.15 0.97 24.89
CA ASP A 261 13.47 2.06 25.60
C ASP A 261 13.04 3.17 24.64
N ILE A 262 11.91 3.81 24.94
CA ILE A 262 11.44 4.98 24.22
C ILE A 262 11.86 6.23 25.01
N ASN A 263 12.62 7.14 24.38
CA ASN A 263 12.81 8.46 24.90
C ASN A 263 11.50 9.27 24.78
N MET A 264 10.74 9.32 25.88
CA MET A 264 9.41 9.95 25.90
C MET A 264 9.45 11.46 25.61
N LYS A 265 10.55 12.15 25.91
CA LYS A 265 10.71 13.56 25.54
C LYS A 265 10.78 13.74 24.03
N ALA A 266 11.55 12.91 23.37
CA ALA A 266 11.64 12.90 21.90
C ALA A 266 10.33 12.43 21.25
N TYR A 267 9.64 11.44 21.83
CA TYR A 267 8.30 11.03 21.38
C TYR A 267 7.31 12.21 21.40
N MET A 268 7.25 12.95 22.50
CA MET A 268 6.36 14.12 22.61
C MET A 268 6.72 15.24 21.64
N GLU A 269 8.01 15.44 21.34
CA GLU A 269 8.43 16.40 20.33
C GLU A 269 8.08 15.91 18.91
N ALA A 270 8.26 14.62 18.57
CA ALA A 270 7.84 14.05 17.30
C ALA A 270 6.31 14.18 17.11
N ARG A 271 5.53 13.89 18.16
CA ARG A 271 4.07 14.07 18.18
C ARG A 271 3.68 15.52 17.92
N LYS A 272 4.35 16.48 18.58
CA LYS A 272 4.11 17.90 18.41
C LYS A 272 4.42 18.38 16.99
N LEU A 273 5.57 17.98 16.43
CA LEU A 273 5.93 18.30 15.04
C LEU A 273 4.92 17.68 14.05
N THR A 274 4.49 16.45 14.28
CA THR A 274 3.47 15.81 13.45
C THR A 274 2.15 16.59 13.49
N GLN A 275 1.73 17.06 14.68
CA GLN A 275 0.55 17.91 14.80
C GLN A 275 0.74 19.27 14.10
N GLU A 276 1.91 19.89 14.24
CA GLU A 276 2.24 21.14 13.53
C GLU A 276 2.12 20.97 12.01
N PHE A 277 2.58 19.83 11.44
CA PHE A 277 2.46 19.56 10.01
C PHE A 277 1.00 19.35 9.57
N ILE A 278 0.17 18.77 10.45
CA ILE A 278 -1.27 18.67 10.23
C ILE A 278 -1.90 20.06 10.21
N ASP A 279 -1.56 20.91 11.18
CA ASP A 279 -2.13 22.26 11.35
C ASP A 279 -1.66 23.22 10.25
N ASP A 280 -0.46 23.02 9.69
CA ASP A 280 0.07 23.81 8.58
C ASP A 280 -0.82 23.65 7.33
N PHE A 281 -0.91 22.46 6.76
CA PHE A 281 -1.76 22.23 5.59
C PHE A 281 -2.22 20.77 5.39
N LEU A 282 -1.52 19.78 5.95
CA LEU A 282 -1.82 18.37 5.70
C LEU A 282 -3.19 17.95 6.23
N GLY A 283 -3.66 18.58 7.29
CA GLY A 283 -4.97 18.29 7.88
C GLY A 283 -6.15 18.53 6.94
N TYR A 284 -6.00 19.38 5.91
CA TYR A 284 -7.06 19.59 4.92
C TYR A 284 -7.35 18.35 4.03
N TRP A 285 -6.45 17.37 4.04
CA TRP A 285 -6.61 16.09 3.34
C TRP A 285 -6.81 14.89 4.26
N ILE A 286 -6.74 15.08 5.57
CA ILE A 286 -7.02 14.02 6.56
C ILE A 286 -8.52 14.00 6.84
N ASP A 287 -9.15 12.84 6.60
CA ASP A 287 -10.52 12.61 7.05
C ASP A 287 -10.47 12.13 8.52
N PRO A 288 -11.10 12.85 9.47
CA PRO A 288 -11.15 12.45 10.88
C PRO A 288 -11.68 11.03 11.11
N LYS A 289 -12.52 10.53 10.20
CA LYS A 289 -13.03 9.15 10.24
C LYS A 289 -11.92 8.10 10.07
N ASN A 290 -10.75 8.49 9.54
CA ASN A 290 -9.62 7.59 9.41
C ASN A 290 -9.00 7.20 10.76
N ALA A 291 -9.24 7.99 11.82
CA ALA A 291 -8.86 7.65 13.20
C ALA A 291 -9.80 6.60 13.84
N LEU A 292 -10.92 6.27 13.19
CA LEU A 292 -11.90 5.32 13.73
C LEU A 292 -11.58 3.90 13.26
N MET A 293 -11.67 2.94 14.18
CA MET A 293 -11.68 1.52 13.88
C MET A 293 -13.06 1.09 13.40
N THR A 294 -13.12 0.06 12.56
CA THR A 294 -14.40 -0.47 12.06
C THR A 294 -14.38 -1.98 11.91
N SER A 295 -15.29 -2.67 12.60
CA SER A 295 -15.47 -4.12 12.52
C SER A 295 -16.04 -4.59 11.17
N LEU A 296 -16.65 -3.70 10.39
CA LEU A 296 -17.24 -4.05 9.08
C LEU A 296 -16.20 -4.60 8.09
N LEU A 297 -14.92 -4.25 8.26
CA LEU A 297 -13.84 -4.76 7.42
C LEU A 297 -13.63 -6.26 7.53
N VAL A 298 -14.03 -6.88 8.65
CA VAL A 298 -13.88 -8.33 8.88
C VAL A 298 -14.63 -9.16 7.83
N GLY A 299 -15.79 -8.68 7.39
CA GLY A 299 -16.61 -9.38 6.40
C GLY A 299 -16.13 -9.16 4.96
N CYS A 300 -15.93 -7.91 4.56
CA CYS A 300 -15.64 -7.57 3.16
C CYS A 300 -14.14 -7.61 2.80
N GLY A 301 -13.24 -7.57 3.78
CA GLY A 301 -11.79 -7.61 3.56
C GLY A 301 -11.19 -6.41 2.82
N LEU A 302 -11.97 -5.35 2.60
CA LEU A 302 -11.49 -4.14 1.93
C LEU A 302 -10.55 -3.35 2.84
N PRO A 303 -9.48 -2.72 2.30
CA PRO A 303 -8.59 -1.86 3.09
C PRO A 303 -9.35 -0.70 3.72
N GLY A 304 -9.06 -0.41 4.99
CA GLY A 304 -9.68 0.70 5.72
C GLY A 304 -9.54 2.05 5.02
N GLY A 305 -8.39 2.31 4.38
CA GLY A 305 -8.15 3.52 3.58
C GLY A 305 -9.09 3.72 2.40
N MET A 306 -9.76 2.66 1.92
CA MET A 306 -10.75 2.75 0.84
C MET A 306 -12.14 3.18 1.30
N MET A 307 -12.45 3.10 2.59
CA MET A 307 -13.81 3.41 3.09
C MET A 307 -14.25 4.84 2.75
N GLY A 308 -13.34 5.81 2.77
CA GLY A 308 -13.65 7.19 2.39
C GLY A 308 -14.05 7.32 0.92
N SER A 309 -13.28 6.72 0.01
CA SER A 309 -13.59 6.72 -1.43
C SER A 309 -14.86 5.90 -1.72
N LEU A 310 -15.04 4.77 -1.05
CA LEU A 310 -16.23 3.94 -1.18
C LEU A 310 -17.51 4.71 -0.80
N MET A 311 -17.48 5.41 0.33
CA MET A 311 -18.63 6.22 0.76
C MET A 311 -18.90 7.40 -0.19
N ALA A 312 -17.86 8.01 -0.78
CA ALA A 312 -18.03 9.07 -1.77
C ALA A 312 -18.66 8.54 -3.07
N ASP A 313 -18.17 7.40 -3.58
CA ASP A 313 -18.70 6.74 -4.77
C ASP A 313 -20.15 6.27 -4.54
N LEU A 314 -20.43 5.70 -3.35
CA LEU A 314 -21.76 5.27 -2.96
C LEU A 314 -22.75 6.44 -2.98
N LYS A 315 -22.39 7.58 -2.37
CA LYS A 315 -23.23 8.80 -2.39
C LYS A 315 -23.47 9.31 -3.81
N GLY A 316 -22.44 9.28 -4.66
CA GLY A 316 -22.56 9.66 -6.06
C GLY A 316 -23.56 8.79 -6.84
N MET A 317 -23.64 7.50 -6.54
CA MET A 317 -24.53 6.55 -7.22
C MET A 317 -25.91 6.36 -6.56
N HIS A 318 -26.04 6.69 -5.27
CA HIS A 318 -27.26 6.49 -4.50
C HIS A 318 -28.49 7.14 -5.17
N ALA A 319 -28.36 8.40 -5.57
CA ALA A 319 -29.44 9.12 -6.25
C ALA A 319 -29.83 8.47 -7.59
N ALA A 320 -28.85 8.00 -8.36
CA ALA A 320 -29.08 7.35 -9.65
C ALA A 320 -29.75 5.97 -9.49
N ILE A 321 -29.31 5.17 -8.52
CA ILE A 321 -29.90 3.87 -8.20
C ILE A 321 -31.34 4.06 -7.75
N ASN A 322 -31.61 4.98 -6.83
CA ASN A 322 -32.96 5.24 -6.34
C ASN A 322 -33.91 5.79 -7.43
N ALA A 323 -33.41 6.63 -8.33
CA ALA A 323 -34.18 7.07 -9.49
C ALA A 323 -34.61 5.90 -10.40
N ASN A 324 -33.74 4.89 -10.56
CA ASN A 324 -34.05 3.68 -11.32
C ASN A 324 -35.07 2.79 -10.59
N LEU A 325 -34.89 2.56 -9.28
CA LEU A 325 -35.80 1.77 -8.44
C LEU A 325 -37.22 2.40 -8.45
N LYS A 326 -37.30 3.72 -8.30
CA LYS A 326 -38.54 4.46 -8.36
C LYS A 326 -39.29 4.30 -9.71
N LYS A 327 -38.56 4.32 -10.83
CA LYS A 327 -39.13 4.06 -12.16
C LYS A 327 -39.72 2.66 -12.28
N LYS A 328 -39.18 1.68 -11.54
CA LYS A 328 -39.69 0.31 -11.49
C LYS A 328 -40.81 0.09 -10.46
N GLY A 329 -41.15 1.11 -9.68
CA GLY A 329 -42.09 0.96 -8.56
C GLY A 329 -41.50 0.21 -7.36
N GLU A 330 -40.18 0.10 -7.27
CA GLU A 330 -39.46 -0.52 -6.16
C GLU A 330 -39.16 0.50 -5.05
N LYS A 331 -38.96 0.00 -3.81
CA LYS A 331 -38.63 0.83 -2.65
C LYS A 331 -37.26 1.49 -2.85
N GLU A 332 -37.18 2.78 -2.58
CA GLU A 332 -35.90 3.50 -2.49
C GLU A 332 -35.06 3.00 -1.30
N LEU A 333 -33.74 2.92 -1.46
CA LEU A 333 -32.82 2.48 -0.46
C LEU A 333 -32.21 3.68 0.30
N SER A 334 -32.00 3.54 1.60
CA SER A 334 -31.15 4.46 2.36
C SER A 334 -29.67 4.26 1.99
N GLU A 335 -28.80 5.21 2.37
CA GLU A 335 -27.35 5.05 2.19
C GLU A 335 -26.82 3.81 2.93
N ASP A 336 -27.33 3.53 4.13
CA ASP A 336 -26.92 2.36 4.94
C ASP A 336 -27.40 1.04 4.31
N GLU A 337 -28.64 0.98 3.80
CA GLU A 337 -29.14 -0.20 3.08
C GLU A 337 -28.30 -0.48 1.81
N LEU A 338 -27.93 0.58 1.07
CA LEU A 338 -27.09 0.43 -0.11
C LEU A 338 -25.64 0.00 0.26
N LEU A 339 -25.12 0.50 1.39
CA LEU A 339 -23.80 0.09 1.89
C LEU A 339 -23.78 -1.42 2.26
N VAL A 340 -24.83 -1.91 2.93
CA VAL A 340 -24.97 -3.33 3.23
C VAL A 340 -24.99 -4.16 1.95
N GLN A 341 -25.84 -3.76 0.98
CA GLN A 341 -25.89 -4.45 -0.32
C GLN A 341 -24.55 -4.44 -1.05
N LEU A 342 -23.78 -3.35 -0.95
CA LEU A 342 -22.45 -3.28 -1.56
C LEU A 342 -21.47 -4.25 -0.90
N PHE A 343 -21.48 -4.38 0.42
CA PHE A 343 -20.64 -5.35 1.12
C PHE A 343 -21.02 -6.79 0.77
N ASP A 344 -22.30 -7.10 0.73
CA ASP A 344 -22.80 -8.42 0.32
C ASP A 344 -22.37 -8.73 -1.12
N GLU A 345 -22.47 -7.73 -2.01
CA GLU A 345 -22.05 -7.89 -3.40
C GLU A 345 -20.54 -8.09 -3.53
N VAL A 346 -19.70 -7.35 -2.78
CA VAL A 346 -18.25 -7.59 -2.73
C VAL A 346 -17.96 -9.01 -2.28
N GLN A 347 -18.59 -9.49 -1.21
CA GLN A 347 -18.41 -10.86 -0.72
C GLN A 347 -18.84 -11.91 -1.75
N ARG A 348 -19.89 -11.64 -2.52
CA ARG A 348 -20.40 -12.55 -3.55
C ARG A 348 -19.47 -12.64 -4.75
N ILE A 349 -19.03 -11.48 -5.28
CA ILE A 349 -18.24 -11.46 -6.54
C ILE A 349 -16.75 -11.73 -6.33
N TRP A 350 -16.22 -11.43 -5.16
CA TRP A 350 -14.79 -11.59 -4.90
C TRP A 350 -14.27 -13.02 -5.18
N PRO A 351 -14.90 -14.10 -4.69
CA PRO A 351 -14.51 -15.47 -5.07
C PRO A 351 -14.71 -15.75 -6.56
N MET A 352 -15.74 -15.18 -7.20
CA MET A 352 -15.97 -15.37 -8.65
C MET A 352 -14.84 -14.81 -9.50
N LEU A 353 -14.14 -13.78 -8.98
CA LEU A 353 -13.04 -13.08 -9.63
C LEU A 353 -11.66 -13.69 -9.31
N GLY A 354 -11.61 -14.91 -8.76
CA GLY A 354 -10.36 -15.60 -8.42
C GLY A 354 -9.69 -15.09 -7.15
N THR A 355 -10.45 -14.52 -6.21
CA THR A 355 -10.00 -14.09 -4.89
C THR A 355 -8.70 -13.25 -4.86
N PRO A 356 -8.52 -12.19 -5.67
CA PRO A 356 -7.34 -11.34 -5.57
C PRO A 356 -7.24 -10.74 -4.17
N CYS A 357 -6.03 -10.57 -3.63
CA CYS A 357 -5.91 -9.88 -2.36
C CYS A 357 -6.44 -8.45 -2.48
N LEU A 358 -7.28 -8.03 -1.53
CA LEU A 358 -7.95 -6.74 -1.59
C LEU A 358 -6.98 -5.62 -1.15
N VAL A 359 -5.90 -5.48 -1.89
CA VAL A 359 -4.92 -4.40 -1.82
C VAL A 359 -4.95 -3.61 -3.13
N THR A 360 -4.43 -2.39 -3.12
CA THR A 360 -4.32 -1.54 -4.31
C THR A 360 -3.44 -2.21 -5.39
N PRO A 361 -3.87 -2.25 -6.69
CA PRO A 361 -5.10 -1.67 -7.24
C PRO A 361 -6.34 -2.58 -7.21
N PHE A 362 -6.19 -3.86 -6.90
CA PHE A 362 -7.23 -4.89 -7.09
C PHE A 362 -8.46 -4.69 -6.21
N SER A 363 -8.27 -4.17 -5.00
CA SER A 363 -9.39 -3.77 -4.12
C SER A 363 -10.32 -2.74 -4.78
N GLN A 364 -9.76 -1.81 -5.58
CA GLN A 364 -10.57 -0.83 -6.32
C GLN A 364 -11.36 -1.51 -7.44
N TYR A 365 -10.76 -2.48 -8.13
CA TYR A 365 -11.45 -3.19 -9.21
C TYR A 365 -12.63 -3.98 -8.69
N VAL A 366 -12.46 -4.75 -7.61
CA VAL A 366 -13.54 -5.53 -6.98
C VAL A 366 -14.64 -4.61 -6.45
N LYS A 367 -14.29 -3.54 -5.74
CA LYS A 367 -15.25 -2.54 -5.26
C LYS A 367 -16.06 -1.91 -6.40
N ASN A 368 -15.37 -1.47 -7.45
CA ASN A 368 -16.02 -0.84 -8.60
C ASN A 368 -16.96 -1.82 -9.33
N ALA A 369 -16.54 -3.08 -9.49
CA ALA A 369 -17.40 -4.11 -10.08
C ALA A 369 -18.66 -4.36 -9.26
N ALA A 370 -18.53 -4.46 -7.93
CA ALA A 370 -19.68 -4.61 -7.03
C ALA A 370 -20.65 -3.45 -7.18
N LEU A 371 -20.14 -2.21 -7.16
CA LEU A 371 -20.95 -1.02 -7.30
C LEU A 371 -21.64 -0.94 -8.67
N MET A 372 -20.93 -1.29 -9.76
CA MET A 372 -21.50 -1.35 -11.11
C MET A 372 -22.56 -2.43 -11.25
N ASN A 373 -22.40 -3.59 -10.58
CA ASN A 373 -23.43 -4.62 -10.58
C ASN A 373 -24.72 -4.14 -9.90
N LEU A 374 -24.64 -3.46 -8.76
CA LEU A 374 -25.81 -2.87 -8.10
C LEU A 374 -26.49 -1.85 -9.00
N PHE A 375 -25.71 -1.01 -9.67
CA PHE A 375 -26.25 -0.03 -10.62
C PHE A 375 -26.91 -0.72 -11.82
N SER A 376 -26.26 -1.70 -12.46
CA SER A 376 -26.81 -2.45 -13.59
C SER A 376 -28.13 -3.16 -13.25
N ARG A 377 -28.19 -3.81 -12.07
CA ARG A 377 -29.45 -4.43 -11.59
C ARG A 377 -30.56 -3.40 -11.39
N SER A 378 -30.25 -2.20 -10.89
CA SER A 378 -31.25 -1.14 -10.78
C SER A 378 -31.84 -0.73 -12.14
N MET A 379 -31.06 -0.87 -13.21
CA MET A 379 -31.51 -0.65 -14.60
C MET A 379 -32.17 -1.88 -15.24
N GLY A 380 -32.10 -3.07 -14.62
CA GLY A 380 -32.58 -4.33 -15.21
C GLY A 380 -31.57 -5.00 -16.13
N GLU A 381 -30.29 -4.59 -16.06
CA GLU A 381 -29.21 -5.21 -16.81
C GLU A 381 -28.60 -6.38 -16.02
N LYS A 382 -27.85 -7.26 -16.72
CA LYS A 382 -27.11 -8.36 -16.12
C LYS A 382 -25.87 -7.86 -15.36
N ASP A 383 -25.41 -8.68 -14.40
CA ASP A 383 -24.12 -8.46 -13.73
C ASP A 383 -22.97 -8.44 -14.73
N PHE A 384 -21.90 -7.74 -14.36
CA PHE A 384 -20.66 -7.60 -15.13
C PHE A 384 -20.82 -7.01 -16.55
N THR A 385 -21.97 -6.39 -16.85
CA THR A 385 -22.17 -5.65 -18.10
C THR A 385 -21.21 -4.48 -18.22
N ARG A 386 -20.93 -3.81 -17.09
CA ARG A 386 -20.14 -2.57 -16.98
C ARG A 386 -18.83 -2.81 -16.23
N MET A 387 -17.91 -3.59 -16.83
CA MET A 387 -16.60 -3.83 -16.21
C MET A 387 -15.52 -2.89 -16.74
N ASP A 388 -14.69 -2.39 -15.83
CA ASP A 388 -13.52 -1.58 -16.16
C ASP A 388 -12.49 -2.40 -16.98
N PRO A 389 -11.88 -1.80 -18.04
CA PRO A 389 -10.82 -2.46 -18.80
C PRO A 389 -9.65 -2.97 -17.97
N ALA A 390 -9.26 -2.23 -16.89
CA ALA A 390 -8.19 -2.64 -16.01
C ALA A 390 -8.54 -3.92 -15.22
N MET A 391 -9.80 -4.09 -14.86
CA MET A 391 -10.30 -5.31 -14.23
C MET A 391 -10.21 -6.52 -15.19
N TRP A 392 -10.52 -6.32 -16.47
CA TRP A 392 -10.30 -7.34 -17.48
C TRP A 392 -8.83 -7.72 -17.59
N GLY A 393 -7.91 -6.75 -17.51
CA GLY A 393 -6.47 -7.03 -17.47
C GLY A 393 -6.08 -7.96 -16.32
N MET A 394 -6.66 -7.79 -15.14
CA MET A 394 -6.47 -8.69 -14.00
C MET A 394 -7.07 -10.09 -14.26
N ILE A 395 -8.33 -10.16 -14.67
CA ILE A 395 -9.05 -11.42 -14.94
C ILE A 395 -8.34 -12.26 -16.00
N LEU A 396 -7.86 -11.62 -17.06
CA LEU A 396 -7.20 -12.29 -18.19
C LEU A 396 -5.73 -12.65 -17.92
N GLY A 397 -5.21 -12.40 -16.71
CA GLY A 397 -3.84 -12.79 -16.35
C GLY A 397 -2.75 -11.80 -16.76
N LYS A 398 -3.09 -10.64 -17.34
CA LYS A 398 -2.11 -9.63 -17.78
C LYS A 398 -1.41 -8.89 -16.60
N SER A 399 -1.97 -8.99 -15.41
CA SER A 399 -1.37 -8.47 -14.18
C SER A 399 -0.71 -9.56 -13.32
N GLY A 400 -0.81 -10.82 -13.71
CA GLY A 400 -0.33 -11.98 -12.96
C GLY A 400 -1.39 -13.06 -12.79
N LYS A 401 -1.00 -14.18 -12.17
CA LYS A 401 -1.88 -15.28 -11.85
C LYS A 401 -2.75 -14.95 -10.64
N LEU A 402 -4.06 -15.16 -10.78
CA LEU A 402 -5.00 -15.04 -9.67
C LEU A 402 -4.74 -16.11 -8.59
N PRO A 403 -4.95 -15.81 -7.30
CA PRO A 403 -4.78 -16.78 -6.21
C PRO A 403 -5.75 -17.95 -6.28
N GLY A 404 -7.00 -17.70 -6.66
CA GLY A 404 -8.07 -18.67 -6.82
C GLY A 404 -8.52 -18.83 -8.27
N GLU A 405 -9.44 -19.76 -8.47
CA GLU A 405 -10.05 -20.01 -9.79
C GLU A 405 -11.14 -18.97 -10.10
N LEU A 406 -11.27 -18.63 -11.38
CA LEU A 406 -12.38 -17.82 -11.87
C LEU A 406 -13.67 -18.66 -11.91
N ALA A 407 -14.79 -18.02 -11.59
CA ALA A 407 -16.09 -18.65 -11.79
C ALA A 407 -16.36 -18.93 -13.28
N PRO A 408 -17.04 -20.05 -13.61
CA PRO A 408 -17.37 -20.40 -14.99
C PRO A 408 -18.05 -19.25 -15.76
N GLU A 409 -18.95 -18.52 -15.11
CA GLU A 409 -19.68 -17.39 -15.71
C GLU A 409 -18.74 -16.27 -16.17
N ILE A 410 -17.65 -16.03 -15.44
CA ILE A 410 -16.65 -15.00 -15.81
C ILE A 410 -15.82 -15.48 -17.00
N ILE A 411 -15.49 -16.77 -17.03
CA ILE A 411 -14.77 -17.40 -18.16
C ILE A 411 -15.61 -17.34 -19.43
N GLU A 412 -16.90 -17.68 -19.33
CA GLU A 412 -17.83 -17.65 -20.46
C GLU A 412 -18.00 -16.21 -20.97
N LEU A 413 -18.20 -15.24 -20.06
CA LEU A 413 -18.31 -13.84 -20.43
C LEU A 413 -17.03 -13.31 -21.13
N ALA A 414 -15.84 -13.74 -20.70
CA ALA A 414 -14.59 -13.41 -21.39
C ALA A 414 -14.56 -13.97 -22.82
N LYS A 415 -15.01 -15.23 -23.03
CA LYS A 415 -15.10 -15.86 -24.34
C LYS A 415 -16.12 -15.17 -25.25
N GLU A 416 -17.32 -14.84 -24.73
CA GLU A 416 -18.34 -14.10 -25.49
C GLU A 416 -17.83 -12.74 -25.98
N LYS A 417 -16.94 -12.09 -25.20
CA LYS A 417 -16.30 -10.83 -25.59
C LYS A 417 -15.11 -11.00 -26.52
N GLY A 418 -14.72 -12.24 -26.86
CA GLY A 418 -13.56 -12.53 -27.69
C GLY A 418 -12.22 -12.25 -27.00
N PHE A 419 -12.17 -12.31 -25.67
CA PHE A 419 -10.95 -12.07 -24.91
C PHE A 419 -10.13 -13.37 -24.76
N GLU A 420 -8.81 -13.24 -24.85
CA GLU A 420 -7.85 -14.33 -24.67
C GLU A 420 -7.17 -14.24 -23.31
N PHE A 421 -7.06 -15.36 -22.61
CA PHE A 421 -6.34 -15.48 -21.36
C PHE A 421 -4.82 -15.52 -21.60
N TYR A 422 -4.09 -14.75 -20.79
CA TYR A 422 -2.63 -14.72 -20.83
C TYR A 422 -2.08 -15.53 -19.65
N THR A 423 -1.24 -16.53 -19.94
CA THR A 423 -0.72 -17.48 -18.96
C THR A 423 0.80 -17.40 -18.75
N ASP A 424 1.49 -16.68 -19.63
CA ASP A 424 2.95 -16.50 -19.56
C ASP A 424 3.32 -15.40 -18.54
N ASP A 425 4.60 -15.08 -18.43
CA ASP A 425 5.14 -14.03 -17.55
C ASP A 425 4.56 -12.65 -17.93
N PRO A 426 3.81 -12.00 -17.02
CA PRO A 426 3.20 -10.70 -17.29
C PRO A 426 4.19 -9.61 -17.70
N GLN A 427 5.45 -9.67 -17.22
CA GLN A 427 6.49 -8.69 -17.60
C GLN A 427 6.72 -8.62 -19.10
N LYS A 428 6.54 -9.72 -19.83
CA LYS A 428 6.73 -9.76 -21.30
C LYS A 428 5.75 -8.88 -22.08
N LEU A 429 4.62 -8.52 -21.49
CA LEU A 429 3.63 -7.62 -22.09
C LEU A 429 4.07 -6.15 -22.07
N TYR A 430 5.10 -5.82 -21.31
CA TYR A 430 5.53 -4.45 -21.04
C TYR A 430 6.99 -4.27 -21.51
N PRO A 431 7.21 -3.92 -22.78
CA PRO A 431 8.55 -3.77 -23.36
C PRO A 431 9.31 -2.62 -22.71
N ASN A 432 10.64 -2.66 -22.82
CA ASN A 432 11.53 -1.64 -22.29
C ASN A 432 11.22 -0.26 -22.84
N GLU A 433 11.21 0.76 -21.98
CA GLU A 433 10.84 2.14 -22.31
C GLU A 433 11.95 3.18 -22.05
N LEU A 434 13.00 2.87 -21.28
CA LEU A 434 14.06 3.84 -20.98
C LEU A 434 14.69 4.48 -22.23
N PRO A 435 14.93 3.76 -23.35
CA PRO A 435 15.48 4.39 -24.56
C PRO A 435 14.61 5.54 -25.09
N ARG A 436 13.28 5.42 -25.01
CA ARG A 436 12.32 6.47 -25.38
C ARG A 436 12.49 7.69 -24.48
N PHE A 437 12.51 7.50 -23.16
CA PHE A 437 12.64 8.59 -22.20
C PHE A 437 13.99 9.29 -22.27
N ILE A 438 15.09 8.55 -22.47
CA ILE A 438 16.42 9.12 -22.68
C ILE A 438 16.46 10.04 -23.92
N LYS A 439 15.89 9.58 -25.04
CA LYS A 439 15.82 10.37 -26.26
C LYS A 439 15.03 11.65 -26.03
N GLU A 440 13.87 11.55 -25.41
CA GLU A 440 12.99 12.67 -25.15
C GLU A 440 13.59 13.69 -24.18
N MET A 441 14.25 13.24 -23.08
CA MET A 441 14.95 14.15 -22.17
C MET A 441 16.03 14.97 -22.93
N LYS A 442 16.76 14.31 -23.82
CA LYS A 442 17.75 14.99 -24.65
C LYS A 442 17.11 16.05 -25.56
N GLU A 443 15.97 15.73 -26.18
CA GLU A 443 15.23 16.67 -27.05
C GLU A 443 14.67 17.86 -26.26
N LEU A 444 14.24 17.63 -25.01
CA LEU A 444 13.72 18.66 -24.12
C LEU A 444 14.82 19.45 -23.37
N GLY A 445 16.09 19.05 -23.51
CA GLY A 445 17.19 19.65 -22.76
C GLY A 445 17.14 19.38 -21.24
N TRP A 446 16.51 18.28 -20.83
CA TRP A 446 16.42 17.91 -19.44
C TRP A 446 17.61 17.06 -19.00
N ASP A 447 18.19 17.41 -17.85
CA ASP A 447 19.25 16.62 -17.20
C ASP A 447 18.68 15.33 -16.64
N ARG A 448 19.47 14.25 -16.69
CA ARG A 448 19.09 12.93 -16.14
C ARG A 448 19.24 12.82 -14.62
N GLY A 449 19.87 13.82 -13.99
CA GLY A 449 20.16 13.84 -12.58
C GLY A 449 21.33 12.94 -12.17
N GLN A 450 21.69 13.02 -10.90
CA GLN A 450 22.68 12.12 -10.30
C GLN A 450 22.12 10.70 -10.33
N ASP A 451 22.95 9.72 -10.71
CA ASP A 451 22.55 8.30 -10.77
C ASP A 451 21.31 8.02 -11.64
N ASP A 452 21.03 8.86 -12.63
CA ASP A 452 19.83 8.81 -13.49
C ASP A 452 18.49 9.02 -12.75
N GLU A 453 18.50 9.69 -11.61
CA GLU A 453 17.32 9.85 -10.76
C GLU A 453 16.19 10.66 -11.42
N GLU A 454 16.51 11.69 -12.23
CA GLU A 454 15.51 12.45 -12.96
C GLU A 454 14.94 11.66 -14.15
N LEU A 455 15.76 10.81 -14.79
CA LEU A 455 15.29 9.86 -15.80
C LEU A 455 14.33 8.86 -15.17
N PHE A 456 14.65 8.35 -13.99
CA PHE A 456 13.77 7.45 -13.24
C PHE A 456 12.42 8.11 -12.94
N GLU A 457 12.41 9.33 -12.39
CA GLU A 457 11.17 10.04 -12.06
C GLU A 457 10.31 10.28 -13.30
N PHE A 458 10.94 10.68 -14.42
CA PHE A 458 10.24 10.88 -15.66
C PHE A 458 9.65 9.57 -16.20
N ALA A 459 10.44 8.51 -16.22
CA ALA A 459 9.99 7.20 -16.69
C ALA A 459 8.95 6.58 -15.78
N MET A 460 9.00 6.81 -14.47
CA MET A 460 8.07 6.25 -13.48
C MET A 460 6.77 7.05 -13.38
N HIS A 461 6.83 8.37 -13.51
CA HIS A 461 5.71 9.28 -13.26
C HIS A 461 5.49 10.28 -14.41
N GLU A 462 5.53 9.80 -15.67
CA GLU A 462 5.61 10.64 -16.88
C GLU A 462 4.70 11.87 -16.83
N LYS A 463 3.38 11.68 -16.59
CA LYS A 463 2.42 12.79 -16.56
C LYS A 463 2.73 13.78 -15.45
N GLN A 464 2.87 13.28 -14.21
CA GLN A 464 3.12 14.13 -13.03
C GLN A 464 4.46 14.84 -13.12
N TYR A 465 5.48 14.18 -13.68
CA TYR A 465 6.80 14.78 -13.86
C TYR A 465 6.77 15.93 -14.89
N ARG A 466 6.01 15.78 -15.99
CA ARG A 466 5.80 16.89 -16.96
C ARG A 466 5.07 18.06 -16.31
N GLU A 467 4.04 17.82 -15.54
CA GLU A 467 3.30 18.83 -14.78
C GLU A 467 4.19 19.53 -13.75
N TYR A 468 5.08 18.78 -13.09
CA TYR A 468 6.11 19.32 -12.19
C TYR A 468 7.09 20.23 -12.93
N LYS A 469 7.68 19.75 -14.04
CA LYS A 469 8.68 20.51 -14.83
C LYS A 469 8.10 21.79 -15.43
N SER A 470 6.82 21.82 -15.76
CA SER A 470 6.11 23.01 -16.27
C SER A 470 5.63 23.96 -15.17
N GLY A 471 5.69 23.59 -13.90
CA GLY A 471 5.13 24.37 -12.79
C GLY A 471 3.62 24.19 -12.57
N LEU A 472 2.90 23.55 -13.48
CA LEU A 472 1.45 23.36 -13.44
C LEU A 472 1.01 22.60 -12.18
N ALA A 473 1.77 21.58 -11.76
CA ALA A 473 1.46 20.81 -10.56
C ALA A 473 1.36 21.70 -9.30
N LYS A 474 2.35 22.57 -9.10
CA LYS A 474 2.39 23.51 -7.97
C LYS A 474 1.23 24.53 -8.01
N GLU A 475 0.91 25.04 -9.20
CA GLU A 475 -0.21 25.97 -9.36
C GLU A 475 -1.53 25.29 -8.99
N GLN A 476 -1.76 24.08 -9.48
CA GLN A 476 -2.97 23.32 -9.17
C GLN A 476 -3.06 22.96 -7.69
N PHE A 477 -1.96 22.52 -7.08
CA PHE A 477 -1.91 22.23 -5.64
C PHE A 477 -2.27 23.46 -4.81
N ASN A 478 -1.69 24.63 -5.13
CA ASN A 478 -1.99 25.88 -4.41
C ASN A 478 -3.46 26.29 -4.53
N LYS A 479 -4.07 26.10 -5.71
CA LYS A 479 -5.51 26.31 -5.92
C LYS A 479 -6.36 25.38 -5.05
N ASP A 480 -6.08 24.07 -5.11
CA ASP A 480 -6.82 23.08 -4.32
C ASP A 480 -6.70 23.35 -2.82
N LEU A 481 -5.51 23.76 -2.36
CA LEU A 481 -5.26 24.12 -0.97
C LEU A 481 -6.10 25.35 -0.56
N ALA A 482 -6.05 26.43 -1.36
CA ALA A 482 -6.82 27.66 -1.10
C ALA A 482 -8.34 27.39 -1.03
N GLU A 483 -8.88 26.57 -1.93
CA GLU A 483 -10.29 26.17 -1.90
C GLU A 483 -10.67 25.40 -0.63
N ARG A 484 -9.78 24.51 -0.15
CA ARG A 484 -10.00 23.75 1.07
C ARG A 484 -9.92 24.63 2.31
N MET A 485 -8.97 25.57 2.35
CA MET A 485 -8.85 26.56 3.42
C MET A 485 -10.12 27.41 3.52
N LEU A 486 -10.63 27.91 2.41
CA LEU A 486 -11.88 28.69 2.37
C LEU A 486 -13.09 27.86 2.86
N LYS A 487 -13.21 26.60 2.42
CA LYS A 487 -14.28 25.68 2.87
C LYS A 487 -14.20 25.38 4.36
N ALA A 488 -12.99 25.40 4.95
CA ALA A 488 -12.77 25.19 6.38
C ALA A 488 -12.94 26.47 7.23
N GLY A 489 -13.30 27.61 6.62
CA GLY A 489 -13.48 28.88 7.31
C GLY A 489 -12.18 29.53 7.79
N LYS A 490 -11.05 29.13 7.23
CA LYS A 490 -9.75 29.78 7.46
C LYS A 490 -9.44 30.70 6.27
N PRO A 491 -9.06 31.97 6.53
CA PRO A 491 -8.74 32.94 5.48
C PRO A 491 -7.50 32.58 4.66
#